data_f9569fcb1e59e37e32d4ecc6c49277cd
#
_entry.id   f9569fcb1e59e37e32d4ecc6c49277cd
#
_cell.length_a   1.000
_cell.length_b   1.000
_cell.length_c   1.000
_cell.angle_alpha   90.00
_cell.angle_beta   90.00
_cell.angle_gamma   90.00
#
_symmetry.space_group_name_H-M   'P 1'
#
loop_
_entity.id
_entity.type
_entity.pdbx_description
1 polymer ?
#
loop_
_entity_poly.entity_id
_entity_poly.type
_entity_poly.pdbx_seq_one_letter_code
_entity_poly.pdbx_strand_id
1 'polypeptide(L)'
;MRRAWKHRRWLGALALCALASAGHAAEPVKLAIADFDYLDTSGETQDQAAAHAERLKNFTRLLSEELSATGKYQVVALTCPEPPCSAGAMDAQSLTDAARQSGARLLLYGGIHKMSTLVQFGKAQVADLESDQVVYDRTITFRGDDDNAWKRASEFLAEDLVSKDLP
;
A
#
# COMPACT_ATOMS: atom_id res chain seq x y z
N MET A 1 -59.02 -56.30 37.65
CA MET A 1 -58.31 -56.21 36.38
C MET A 1 -58.20 -54.74 35.95
N ARG A 2 -57.07 -54.10 36.19
CA ARG A 2 -56.83 -52.68 35.76
C ARG A 2 -55.51 -52.63 35.01
N ARG A 3 -55.57 -52.41 33.71
CA ARG A 3 -54.41 -52.24 32.84
C ARG A 3 -53.88 -50.79 32.99
N ALA A 4 -52.63 -50.67 33.41
CA ALA A 4 -51.91 -49.42 33.45
C ALA A 4 -51.29 -49.12 32.06
N TRP A 5 -51.63 -47.98 31.51
CA TRP A 5 -51.12 -47.49 30.22
C TRP A 5 -49.93 -46.61 30.52
N LYS A 6 -48.72 -47.06 30.07
CA LYS A 6 -47.47 -46.28 30.17
C LYS A 6 -47.36 -45.34 28.99
N HIS A 7 -47.46 -44.03 29.24
CA HIS A 7 -47.12 -42.99 28.29
C HIS A 7 -45.60 -42.85 28.15
N ARG A 8 -45.04 -43.27 27.03
CA ARG A 8 -43.63 -43.00 26.64
C ARG A 8 -43.58 -41.62 26.05
N ARG A 9 -43.02 -40.64 26.80
CA ARG A 9 -42.68 -39.30 26.33
C ARG A 9 -41.42 -39.38 25.50
N TRP A 10 -41.53 -39.12 24.20
CA TRP A 10 -40.37 -38.93 23.31
C TRP A 10 -39.94 -37.48 23.44
N LEU A 11 -38.77 -37.24 23.99
CA LEU A 11 -38.06 -35.98 23.97
C LEU A 11 -37.26 -35.92 22.67
N GLY A 12 -37.76 -35.23 21.69
CA GLY A 12 -37.03 -34.90 20.46
C GLY A 12 -36.01 -33.81 20.77
N ALA A 13 -34.74 -34.14 20.78
CA ALA A 13 -33.62 -33.16 20.85
C ALA A 13 -33.46 -32.52 19.46
N LEU A 14 -33.89 -31.27 19.30
CA LEU A 14 -33.52 -30.46 18.14
C LEU A 14 -32.05 -30.00 18.31
N ALA A 15 -31.14 -30.64 17.58
CA ALA A 15 -29.77 -30.15 17.44
C ALA A 15 -29.77 -28.99 16.46
N LEU A 16 -29.61 -27.77 16.96
CA LEU A 16 -29.41 -26.55 16.18
C LEU A 16 -27.97 -26.53 15.70
N CYS A 17 -27.70 -26.98 14.47
CA CYS A 17 -26.40 -26.79 13.81
C CYS A 17 -26.26 -25.33 13.43
N ALA A 18 -25.56 -24.54 14.25
CA ALA A 18 -25.09 -23.20 13.89
C ALA A 18 -23.99 -23.35 12.83
N LEU A 19 -24.34 -23.14 11.57
CA LEU A 19 -23.37 -22.98 10.48
C LEU A 19 -22.64 -21.65 10.71
N ALA A 20 -21.48 -21.71 11.34
CA ALA A 20 -20.55 -20.58 11.37
C ALA A 20 -20.02 -20.37 9.93
N SER A 21 -20.60 -19.42 9.23
CA SER A 21 -20.06 -18.90 7.97
C SER A 21 -18.72 -18.25 8.31
N ALA A 22 -17.61 -18.96 8.15
CA ALA A 22 -16.29 -18.37 8.15
C ALA A 22 -16.24 -17.44 6.93
N GLY A 23 -16.45 -16.14 7.16
CA GLY A 23 -16.22 -15.13 6.16
C GLY A 23 -14.75 -15.22 5.75
N HIS A 24 -14.48 -15.64 4.52
CA HIS A 24 -13.14 -15.56 3.94
C HIS A 24 -12.83 -14.07 3.80
N ALA A 25 -12.02 -13.53 4.72
CA ALA A 25 -11.35 -12.27 4.44
C ALA A 25 -10.53 -12.46 3.16
N ALA A 26 -10.70 -11.58 2.18
CA ALA A 26 -9.90 -11.64 0.96
C ALA A 26 -8.42 -11.62 1.33
N GLU A 27 -7.61 -12.44 0.66
CA GLU A 27 -6.17 -12.46 0.89
C GLU A 27 -5.58 -11.09 0.51
N PRO A 28 -4.71 -10.49 1.35
CA PRO A 28 -4.10 -9.20 1.03
C PRO A 28 -3.33 -9.24 -0.28
N VAL A 29 -3.49 -8.21 -1.10
CA VAL A 29 -2.77 -8.08 -2.37
C VAL A 29 -1.31 -7.75 -2.10
N LYS A 30 -0.38 -8.50 -2.68
CA LYS A 30 1.06 -8.27 -2.53
C LYS A 30 1.48 -7.04 -3.32
N LEU A 31 2.01 -6.04 -2.62
CA LEU A 31 2.42 -4.74 -3.16
C LEU A 31 3.91 -4.52 -2.90
N ALA A 32 4.70 -4.32 -3.94
CA ALA A 32 6.05 -3.77 -3.82
C ALA A 32 5.98 -2.25 -3.88
N ILE A 33 6.79 -1.57 -3.07
CA ILE A 33 6.95 -0.11 -3.11
C ILE A 33 8.38 0.18 -3.52
N ALA A 34 8.53 0.87 -4.66
CA ALA A 34 9.83 1.34 -5.11
C ALA A 34 10.29 2.55 -4.29
N ASP A 35 11.59 2.79 -4.28
CA ASP A 35 12.12 4.03 -3.75
C ASP A 35 11.54 5.20 -4.55
N PHE A 36 11.08 6.24 -3.86
CA PHE A 36 10.58 7.44 -4.53
C PHE A 36 11.75 8.31 -4.98
N ASP A 37 11.65 8.84 -6.19
CA ASP A 37 12.61 9.80 -6.70
C ASP A 37 12.41 11.18 -6.07
N TYR A 38 13.48 11.99 -6.03
CA TYR A 38 13.39 13.37 -5.56
C TYR A 38 14.06 14.33 -6.54
N LEU A 39 13.37 15.41 -6.85
CA LEU A 39 13.87 16.50 -7.68
C LEU A 39 13.64 17.82 -6.97
N ASP A 40 14.68 18.64 -6.82
CA ASP A 40 14.59 20.01 -6.30
C ASP A 40 14.92 21.02 -7.40
N THR A 41 13.95 21.87 -7.72
CA THR A 41 14.11 23.02 -8.64
C THR A 41 13.71 24.34 -7.98
N SER A 42 13.63 24.36 -6.63
CA SER A 42 13.21 25.53 -5.86
C SER A 42 14.13 26.74 -5.97
N GLY A 43 15.39 26.52 -6.35
CA GLY A 43 16.42 27.56 -6.41
C GLY A 43 16.91 28.02 -5.03
N GLU A 44 16.61 27.28 -3.95
CA GLU A 44 17.15 27.60 -2.63
C GLU A 44 18.67 27.38 -2.58
N THR A 45 19.34 28.31 -1.95
CA THR A 45 20.81 28.25 -1.84
C THR A 45 21.32 27.38 -0.69
N GLN A 46 20.43 27.03 0.25
CA GLN A 46 20.77 26.17 1.37
C GLN A 46 20.82 24.70 0.92
N ASP A 47 21.90 24.01 1.22
CA ASP A 47 21.96 22.57 1.00
C ASP A 47 21.05 21.83 1.98
N GLN A 48 20.04 21.16 1.46
CA GLN A 48 19.05 20.38 2.20
C GLN A 48 19.03 18.91 1.78
N ALA A 49 20.00 18.47 0.98
CA ALA A 49 19.99 17.14 0.38
C ALA A 49 19.85 16.01 1.41
N ALA A 50 20.59 16.08 2.51
CA ALA A 50 20.50 15.08 3.58
C ALA A 50 19.13 15.06 4.27
N ALA A 51 18.53 16.23 4.52
CA ALA A 51 17.22 16.33 5.13
C ALA A 51 16.12 15.78 4.20
N HIS A 52 16.20 16.08 2.91
CA HIS A 52 15.27 15.56 1.91
C HIS A 52 15.42 14.04 1.72
N ALA A 53 16.63 13.51 1.73
CA ALA A 53 16.85 12.07 1.66
C ALA A 53 16.20 11.34 2.85
N GLU A 54 16.31 11.88 4.07
CA GLU A 54 15.68 11.29 5.25
C GLU A 54 14.15 11.42 5.21
N ARG A 55 13.61 12.56 4.77
CA ARG A 55 12.16 12.74 4.58
C ARG A 55 11.60 11.79 3.55
N LEU A 56 12.30 11.58 2.44
CA LEU A 56 11.88 10.65 1.39
C LEU A 56 11.83 9.21 1.90
N LYS A 57 12.85 8.79 2.64
CA LYS A 57 12.90 7.48 3.30
C LYS A 57 11.74 7.32 4.30
N ASN A 58 11.50 8.34 5.14
CA ASN A 58 10.39 8.32 6.08
C ASN A 58 9.02 8.32 5.37
N PHE A 59 8.87 9.04 4.28
CA PHE A 59 7.68 9.04 3.44
C PHE A 59 7.34 7.63 2.94
N THR A 60 8.31 6.94 2.34
CA THR A 60 8.14 5.56 1.83
C THR A 60 7.84 4.58 2.97
N ARG A 61 8.51 4.71 4.11
CA ARG A 61 8.25 3.88 5.29
C ARG A 61 6.84 4.06 5.83
N LEU A 62 6.39 5.30 6.03
CA LEU A 62 5.05 5.62 6.52
C LEU A 62 3.98 5.11 5.54
N LEU A 63 4.18 5.33 4.25
CA LEU A 63 3.29 4.80 3.21
C LEU A 63 3.16 3.28 3.28
N SER A 64 4.27 2.57 3.48
CA SER A 64 4.29 1.11 3.66
C SER A 64 3.53 0.67 4.93
N GLU A 65 3.74 1.36 6.04
CA GLU A 65 3.07 1.07 7.31
C GLU A 65 1.55 1.28 7.22
N GLU A 66 1.13 2.43 6.68
CA GLU A 66 -0.29 2.76 6.49
C GLU A 66 -0.99 1.76 5.57
N LEU A 67 -0.40 1.42 4.43
CA LEU A 67 -0.98 0.46 3.49
C LEU A 67 -1.09 -0.94 4.09
N SER A 68 -0.05 -1.38 4.83
CA SER A 68 -0.06 -2.69 5.51
C SER A 68 -1.11 -2.74 6.63
N ALA A 69 -1.28 -1.65 7.38
CA ALA A 69 -2.22 -1.57 8.49
C ALA A 69 -3.69 -1.76 8.08
N THR A 70 -4.02 -1.50 6.82
CA THR A 70 -5.39 -1.69 6.29
C THR A 70 -5.79 -3.15 6.16
N GLY A 71 -4.83 -4.08 6.11
CA GLY A 71 -5.06 -5.50 5.77
C GLY A 71 -5.44 -5.73 4.30
N LYS A 72 -5.58 -4.68 3.48
CA LYS A 72 -5.85 -4.78 2.05
C LYS A 72 -4.59 -5.17 1.27
N TYR A 73 -3.43 -4.68 1.73
CA TYR A 73 -2.15 -4.92 1.09
C TYR A 73 -1.17 -5.63 2.01
N GLN A 74 -0.41 -6.55 1.45
CA GLN A 74 0.80 -7.11 2.04
C GLN A 74 2.00 -6.47 1.36
N VAL A 75 2.65 -5.51 2.02
CA VAL A 75 3.85 -4.89 1.45
C VAL A 75 5.01 -5.88 1.49
N VAL A 76 5.60 -6.14 0.33
CA VAL A 76 6.76 -7.01 0.15
C VAL A 76 8.02 -6.20 -0.15
N ALA A 77 9.16 -6.65 0.35
CA ALA A 77 10.42 -5.95 0.14
C ALA A 77 10.84 -6.03 -1.33
N LEU A 78 11.14 -4.89 -1.94
CA LEU A 78 11.74 -4.80 -3.26
C LEU A 78 13.27 -4.89 -3.13
N THR A 79 13.89 -5.73 -3.95
CA THR A 79 15.35 -5.88 -3.98
C THR A 79 15.85 -5.66 -5.40
N CYS A 80 16.80 -4.76 -5.57
CA CYS A 80 17.45 -4.45 -6.84
C CYS A 80 18.93 -4.74 -6.78
N PRO A 81 19.59 -4.98 -7.94
CA PRO A 81 21.03 -5.20 -8.01
C PRO A 81 21.85 -4.03 -7.45
N GLU A 82 21.36 -2.80 -7.73
CA GLU A 82 21.99 -1.55 -7.26
C GLU A 82 20.90 -0.59 -6.77
N PRO A 83 20.96 -0.11 -5.52
CA PRO A 83 20.03 0.90 -5.02
C PRO A 83 20.38 2.30 -5.59
N PRO A 84 19.37 3.21 -5.72
CA PRO A 84 17.99 3.03 -5.31
C PRO A 84 17.17 2.21 -6.30
N CYS A 85 16.16 1.48 -5.77
CA CYS A 85 15.16 0.77 -6.57
C CYS A 85 14.07 1.74 -7.03
N SER A 86 14.36 2.68 -7.89
CA SER A 86 13.42 3.74 -8.29
C SER A 86 13.21 3.81 -9.80
N ALA A 87 12.11 4.43 -10.22
CA ALA A 87 11.81 4.63 -11.64
C ALA A 87 12.77 5.62 -12.33
N GLY A 88 13.43 6.48 -11.56
CA GLY A 88 14.46 7.39 -12.09
C GLY A 88 15.86 6.75 -12.23
N ALA A 89 16.15 5.71 -11.46
CA ALA A 89 17.43 5.02 -11.46
C ALA A 89 17.47 3.77 -12.35
N MET A 90 16.31 3.16 -12.62
CA MET A 90 16.19 1.91 -13.37
C MET A 90 15.27 2.09 -14.58
N ASP A 91 15.51 1.30 -15.62
CA ASP A 91 14.51 1.17 -16.70
C ASP A 91 13.25 0.43 -16.21
N ALA A 92 12.13 0.71 -16.86
CA ALA A 92 10.83 0.20 -16.45
C ALA A 92 10.77 -1.34 -16.41
N GLN A 93 11.43 -2.02 -17.35
CA GLN A 93 11.45 -3.49 -17.39
C GLN A 93 12.19 -4.07 -16.20
N SER A 94 13.40 -3.56 -15.91
CA SER A 94 14.19 -4.01 -14.77
C SER A 94 13.48 -3.81 -13.44
N LEU A 95 12.81 -2.66 -13.27
CA LEU A 95 12.05 -2.37 -12.05
C LEU A 95 10.84 -3.29 -11.88
N THR A 96 10.09 -3.54 -12.96
CA THR A 96 8.94 -4.46 -12.92
C THR A 96 9.36 -5.90 -12.71
N ASP A 97 10.49 -6.33 -13.30
CA ASP A 97 11.02 -7.67 -13.09
C ASP A 97 11.51 -7.88 -11.65
N ALA A 98 12.15 -6.89 -11.05
CA ALA A 98 12.51 -6.93 -9.63
C ALA A 98 11.27 -7.05 -8.73
N ALA A 99 10.20 -6.32 -9.06
CA ALA A 99 8.93 -6.41 -8.32
C ALA A 99 8.26 -7.79 -8.48
N ARG A 100 8.25 -8.37 -9.68
CA ARG A 100 7.77 -9.75 -9.90
C ARG A 100 8.58 -10.78 -9.13
N GLN A 101 9.91 -10.64 -9.11
CA GLN A 101 10.80 -11.54 -8.34
C GLN A 101 10.56 -11.45 -6.84
N SER A 102 10.12 -10.31 -6.31
CA SER A 102 9.70 -10.18 -4.92
C SER A 102 8.35 -10.84 -4.60
N GLY A 103 7.67 -11.36 -5.62
CA GLY A 103 6.35 -11.97 -5.51
C GLY A 103 5.21 -10.95 -5.43
N ALA A 104 5.46 -9.67 -5.76
CA ALA A 104 4.43 -8.65 -5.83
C ALA A 104 3.49 -8.88 -7.02
N ARG A 105 2.22 -8.52 -6.83
CA ARG A 105 1.25 -8.34 -7.91
C ARG A 105 1.19 -6.89 -8.36
N LEU A 106 1.32 -5.97 -7.43
CA LEU A 106 1.28 -4.53 -7.68
C LEU A 106 2.63 -3.90 -7.38
N LEU A 107 3.01 -2.91 -8.18
CA LEU A 107 4.21 -2.08 -7.96
C LEU A 107 3.80 -0.62 -7.83
N LEU A 108 3.99 -0.04 -6.65
CA LEU A 108 3.86 1.41 -6.41
C LEU A 108 5.21 2.07 -6.63
N TYR A 109 5.23 3.11 -7.44
CA TYR A 109 6.42 3.91 -7.75
C TYR A 109 6.05 5.38 -7.94
N GLY A 110 7.02 6.26 -7.83
CA GLY A 110 6.76 7.68 -7.98
C GLY A 110 7.92 8.57 -7.59
N GLY A 111 7.62 9.86 -7.39
CA GLY A 111 8.61 10.84 -6.98
C GLY A 111 8.00 12.10 -6.40
N ILE A 112 8.83 12.88 -5.73
CA ILE A 112 8.50 14.18 -5.16
C ILE A 112 9.34 15.25 -5.88
N HIS A 113 8.69 16.30 -6.33
CA HIS A 113 9.33 17.45 -6.96
C HIS A 113 9.08 18.72 -6.14
N LYS A 114 10.13 19.24 -5.54
CA LYS A 114 10.14 20.53 -4.86
C LYS A 114 10.30 21.65 -5.89
N MET A 115 9.24 22.39 -6.09
CA MET A 115 9.24 23.50 -7.07
C MET A 115 9.55 24.86 -6.47
N SER A 116 9.34 25.03 -5.18
CA SER A 116 9.66 26.23 -4.42
C SER A 116 9.84 25.91 -2.96
N THR A 117 10.26 26.87 -2.16
CA THR A 117 10.39 26.77 -0.70
C THR A 117 9.16 26.16 0.00
N LEU A 118 7.98 26.37 -0.55
CA LEU A 118 6.72 25.98 0.12
C LEU A 118 5.87 24.97 -0.67
N VAL A 119 6.14 24.76 -1.96
CA VAL A 119 5.25 23.93 -2.81
C VAL A 119 5.99 22.75 -3.37
N GLN A 120 5.42 21.58 -3.11
CA GLN A 120 5.91 20.32 -3.61
C GLN A 120 4.80 19.56 -4.34
N PHE A 121 5.19 18.81 -5.36
CA PHE A 121 4.33 17.90 -6.10
C PHE A 121 4.81 16.47 -5.85
N GLY A 122 3.86 15.59 -5.58
CA GLY A 122 4.10 14.14 -5.57
C GLY A 122 3.41 13.50 -6.76
N LYS A 123 4.09 12.63 -7.46
CA LYS A 123 3.50 11.73 -8.46
C LYS A 123 3.61 10.31 -7.93
N ALA A 124 2.50 9.58 -7.94
CA ALA A 124 2.47 8.16 -7.56
C ALA A 124 1.66 7.37 -8.58
N GLN A 125 2.19 6.23 -8.97
CA GLN A 125 1.57 5.32 -9.92
C GLN A 125 1.64 3.90 -9.39
N VAL A 126 0.61 3.09 -9.68
CA VAL A 126 0.63 1.65 -9.42
C VAL A 126 0.48 0.91 -10.74
N ALA A 127 1.43 0.03 -11.00
CA ALA A 127 1.34 -0.94 -12.10
C ALA A 127 0.82 -2.28 -11.57
N ASP A 128 -0.15 -2.85 -12.25
CA ASP A 128 -0.51 -4.26 -12.10
C ASP A 128 0.43 -5.10 -12.96
N LEU A 129 1.22 -5.95 -12.31
CA LEU A 129 2.27 -6.75 -12.92
C LEU A 129 1.74 -7.99 -13.67
N GLU A 130 0.45 -8.29 -13.53
CA GLU A 130 -0.20 -9.35 -14.31
C GLU A 130 -0.71 -8.84 -15.66
N SER A 131 -1.31 -7.64 -15.67
CA SER A 131 -1.86 -7.05 -16.91
C SER A 131 -0.90 -6.09 -17.61
N ASP A 132 0.24 -5.75 -17.01
CA ASP A 132 1.19 -4.73 -17.48
C ASP A 132 0.55 -3.33 -17.66
N GLN A 133 -0.48 -3.02 -16.87
CA GLN A 133 -1.21 -1.75 -16.95
C GLN A 133 -0.96 -0.89 -15.71
N VAL A 134 -0.92 0.43 -15.92
CA VAL A 134 -1.01 1.39 -14.82
C VAL A 134 -2.46 1.47 -14.37
N VAL A 135 -2.75 0.97 -13.17
CA VAL A 135 -4.10 0.89 -12.59
C VAL A 135 -4.40 2.04 -11.61
N TYR A 136 -3.39 2.81 -11.25
CA TYR A 136 -3.51 4.00 -10.43
C TYR A 136 -2.50 5.05 -10.89
N ASP A 137 -2.96 6.28 -11.00
CA ASP A 137 -2.13 7.44 -11.36
C ASP A 137 -2.63 8.65 -10.57
N ARG A 138 -1.78 9.19 -9.71
CA ARG A 138 -2.14 10.31 -8.83
C ARG A 138 -1.05 11.35 -8.78
N THR A 139 -1.45 12.59 -8.96
CA THR A 139 -0.63 13.76 -8.61
C THR A 139 -1.19 14.38 -7.34
N ILE A 140 -0.36 14.60 -6.36
CA ILE A 140 -0.67 15.33 -5.14
C ILE A 140 0.12 16.63 -5.10
N THR A 141 -0.42 17.62 -4.42
CA THR A 141 0.29 18.88 -4.14
C THR A 141 0.21 19.13 -2.65
N PHE A 142 1.34 19.41 -2.04
CA PHE A 142 1.38 19.72 -0.62
C PHE A 142 2.26 20.93 -0.34
N ARG A 143 2.02 21.58 0.80
CA ARG A 143 2.74 22.76 1.25
C ARG A 143 3.53 22.47 2.51
N GLY A 144 4.71 23.06 2.55
CA GLY A 144 5.68 22.89 3.62
C GLY A 144 6.82 21.96 3.22
N ASP A 145 7.99 22.25 3.77
CA ASP A 145 9.19 21.43 3.60
C ASP A 145 9.71 20.99 4.98
N ASP A 146 8.79 20.43 5.75
CA ASP A 146 9.04 19.88 7.07
C ASP A 146 8.49 18.45 7.20
N ASP A 147 8.91 17.74 8.22
CA ASP A 147 8.54 16.34 8.44
C ASP A 147 7.03 16.13 8.57
N ASN A 148 6.30 17.11 9.15
CA ASN A 148 4.86 17.02 9.28
C ASN A 148 4.14 17.18 7.92
N ALA A 149 4.64 18.05 7.03
CA ALA A 149 4.07 18.20 5.68
C ALA A 149 4.25 16.92 4.86
N TRP A 150 5.43 16.32 4.92
CA TRP A 150 5.74 15.06 4.24
C TRP A 150 4.94 13.89 4.82
N LYS A 151 4.78 13.82 6.14
CA LYS A 151 3.95 12.82 6.81
C LYS A 151 2.49 12.92 6.33
N ARG A 152 1.88 14.11 6.35
CA ARG A 152 0.51 14.31 5.85
C ARG A 152 0.35 13.93 4.38
N ALA A 153 1.38 14.18 3.56
CA ALA A 153 1.36 13.79 2.16
C ALA A 153 1.38 12.26 1.97
N SER A 154 2.16 11.51 2.78
CA SER A 154 2.17 10.05 2.74
C SER A 154 0.84 9.45 3.23
N GLU A 155 0.29 9.96 4.33
CA GLU A 155 -1.03 9.56 4.86
C GLU A 155 -2.14 9.77 3.81
N PHE A 156 -2.19 10.96 3.22
CA PHE A 156 -3.16 11.27 2.16
C PHE A 156 -3.04 10.31 0.97
N LEU A 157 -1.81 10.01 0.54
CA LEU A 157 -1.58 9.11 -0.58
C LEU A 157 -2.02 7.68 -0.25
N ALA A 158 -1.74 7.21 0.97
CA ALA A 158 -2.18 5.90 1.43
C ALA A 158 -3.70 5.80 1.47
N GLU A 159 -4.39 6.79 2.06
CA GLU A 159 -5.84 6.86 2.12
C GLU A 159 -6.47 6.88 0.72
N ASP A 160 -5.95 7.72 -0.19
CA ASP A 160 -6.45 7.79 -1.56
C ASP A 160 -6.28 6.44 -2.28
N LEU A 161 -5.13 5.78 -2.14
CA LEU A 161 -4.86 4.49 -2.77
C LEU A 161 -5.78 3.39 -2.21
N VAL A 162 -5.98 3.35 -0.88
CA VAL A 162 -6.87 2.37 -0.23
C VAL A 162 -8.32 2.58 -0.64
N SER A 163 -8.73 3.81 -0.94
CA SER A 163 -10.08 4.14 -1.41
C SER A 163 -10.38 3.61 -2.81
N LYS A 164 -9.35 3.24 -3.57
CA LYS A 164 -9.49 2.67 -4.91
C LYS A 164 -9.64 1.17 -4.83
N ASP A 165 -10.48 0.63 -5.70
CA ASP A 165 -10.64 -0.80 -5.87
C ASP A 165 -9.66 -1.30 -6.92
N LEU A 166 -8.39 -1.47 -6.50
CA LEU A 166 -7.34 -1.99 -7.37
C LEU A 166 -7.44 -3.52 -7.45
N PRO A 167 -7.02 -4.11 -8.58
CA PRO A 167 -7.15 -5.55 -8.82
C PRO A 167 -6.32 -6.42 -7.88
#